data_fa1f0a143f66f76169bf737cb611a73b
#
_entry.id   fa1f0a143f66f76169bf737cb611a73b
#
_cell.length_a   1.000
_cell.length_b   1.000
_cell.length_c   1.000
_cell.angle_alpha   90.00
_cell.angle_beta   90.00
_cell.angle_gamma   90.00
#
_symmetry.space_group_name_H-M   'P 1'
#
loop_
_entity.id
_entity.type
_entity.pdbx_description
1 polymer ?
#
loop_
_entity_poly.entity_id
_entity_poly.type
_entity_poly.pdbx_seq_one_letter_code
_entity_poly.pdbx_strand_id
1 'polypeptide(L)'
;LLPKCGSAVAAVDTLMDIIIQAIGTDAGVGNLDGVQRTTQDGPDPGWNTALNITSATATSITVNVGASPAGEQYAHTFVAAQSGAVVSGGNYDHKFVSATTGAVNVVNGAQITPTNATYDATTGLLVMYFGFAHGVTTADLLSLDDNSLTFSCGMDQYGTTKTYPRASDPVQGQNVNPTAVTTYSITVNVGTSPLVEHNVSNAVYDQVTGSLALTIGNHSLASGTAIRLKEESLIFTCTKDQNKTSHAYPRSAGKY
;
A
#
# COMPACT_ATOMS: atom_id res chain seq x y z
N LEU A 1 -45.70 26.63 -0.03
CA LEU A 1 -46.13 27.09 1.29
C LEU A 1 -44.92 27.16 2.19
N LEU A 2 -44.39 28.37 2.36
CA LEU A 2 -43.27 28.59 3.26
C LEU A 2 -43.78 28.49 4.72
N PRO A 3 -43.09 27.80 5.61
CA PRO A 3 -43.41 27.77 7.03
C PRO A 3 -43.24 29.16 7.65
N LYS A 4 -44.08 29.48 8.62
CA LYS A 4 -44.10 30.79 9.29
C LYS A 4 -42.76 31.12 9.92
N CYS A 5 -42.36 32.40 9.79
CA CYS A 5 -41.15 32.96 10.37
C CYS A 5 -40.97 32.60 11.86
N GLY A 6 -39.94 31.92 12.16
CA GLY A 6 -39.47 31.51 13.51
C GLY A 6 -38.25 30.62 13.43
N SER A 7 -38.04 29.96 12.32
CA SER A 7 -36.88 29.09 12.09
C SER A 7 -36.56 29.09 10.60
N ALA A 8 -36.28 30.23 10.04
CA ALA A 8 -35.94 30.37 8.63
C ALA A 8 -34.71 29.52 8.26
N VAL A 9 -33.76 29.36 9.17
CA VAL A 9 -32.59 28.53 8.97
C VAL A 9 -32.97 27.03 8.88
N ALA A 10 -33.77 26.55 9.83
CA ALA A 10 -34.24 25.14 9.81
C ALA A 10 -35.13 24.83 8.60
N ALA A 11 -35.89 25.80 8.11
CA ALA A 11 -36.70 25.64 6.91
C ALA A 11 -35.84 25.62 5.63
N VAL A 12 -34.75 26.41 5.60
CA VAL A 12 -33.79 26.38 4.49
C VAL A 12 -33.02 25.08 4.47
N ASP A 13 -32.57 24.59 5.63
CA ASP A 13 -31.87 23.32 5.73
C ASP A 13 -32.78 22.18 5.29
N THR A 14 -34.05 22.15 5.74
CA THR A 14 -35.02 21.13 5.31
C THR A 14 -35.32 21.21 3.80
N LEU A 15 -35.39 22.42 3.24
CA LEU A 15 -35.60 22.59 1.81
C LEU A 15 -34.40 22.17 1.00
N MET A 16 -33.19 22.44 1.49
CA MET A 16 -31.94 21.95 0.89
C MET A 16 -31.86 20.45 0.91
N ASP A 17 -32.20 19.79 2.02
CA ASP A 17 -32.24 18.34 2.11
C ASP A 17 -33.24 17.70 1.12
N ILE A 18 -34.42 18.31 0.97
CA ILE A 18 -35.42 17.87 0.00
C ILE A 18 -34.92 18.06 -1.44
N ILE A 19 -34.27 19.16 -1.75
CA ILE A 19 -33.71 19.41 -3.07
C ILE A 19 -32.59 18.42 -3.35
N ILE A 20 -31.70 18.17 -2.41
CA ILE A 20 -30.63 17.20 -2.51
C ILE A 20 -31.18 15.79 -2.79
N GLN A 21 -32.22 15.36 -2.06
CA GLN A 21 -32.87 14.10 -2.30
C GLN A 21 -33.59 14.03 -3.66
N ALA A 22 -34.22 15.13 -4.09
CA ALA A 22 -34.97 15.19 -5.35
C ALA A 22 -34.09 15.13 -6.61
N ILE A 23 -32.83 15.56 -6.52
CA ILE A 23 -31.88 15.47 -7.65
C ILE A 23 -31.12 14.13 -7.65
N GLY A 24 -31.52 13.18 -6.80
CA GLY A 24 -30.96 11.82 -6.82
C GLY A 24 -29.52 11.75 -6.38
N THR A 25 -29.06 12.73 -5.64
CA THR A 25 -27.78 12.66 -4.99
C THR A 25 -27.92 11.78 -3.77
N ASP A 26 -27.01 10.89 -3.61
CA ASP A 26 -26.98 10.06 -2.43
C ASP A 26 -26.99 10.93 -1.17
N ALA A 27 -27.86 10.56 -0.23
CA ALA A 27 -28.07 11.36 0.95
C ALA A 27 -26.75 11.59 1.67
N GLY A 28 -26.30 12.78 1.69
CA GLY A 28 -25.09 13.14 2.39
C GLY A 28 -24.17 14.04 1.62
N VAL A 29 -24.32 14.13 0.29
CA VAL A 29 -23.46 15.07 -0.40
C VAL A 29 -24.08 15.66 -1.61
N GLY A 30 -24.70 16.72 -1.36
CA GLY A 30 -25.12 17.60 -2.40
C GLY A 30 -23.95 18.17 -3.15
N ASN A 31 -23.56 17.52 -4.17
CA ASN A 31 -22.83 18.19 -5.19
C ASN A 31 -23.83 18.70 -6.23
N LEU A 32 -24.22 19.93 -6.10
CA LEU A 32 -25.25 20.58 -6.91
C LEU A 32 -24.80 20.87 -8.35
N ASP A 33 -23.53 20.70 -8.66
CA ASP A 33 -22.97 20.96 -9.98
C ASP A 33 -22.95 19.74 -10.92
N GLY A 34 -23.48 18.60 -10.46
CA GLY A 34 -23.53 17.38 -11.24
C GLY A 34 -22.17 16.69 -11.42
N VAL A 35 -21.12 17.25 -10.89
CA VAL A 35 -19.79 16.62 -10.81
C VAL A 35 -19.75 15.79 -9.56
N GLN A 36 -20.61 14.78 -9.52
CA GLN A 36 -20.67 14.02 -8.32
C GLN A 36 -19.58 13.02 -8.21
N ARG A 37 -18.88 13.21 -7.14
CA ARG A 37 -18.48 12.06 -6.41
C ARG A 37 -19.60 11.67 -5.50
N THR A 38 -20.02 10.45 -5.65
CA THR A 38 -20.64 9.78 -4.53
C THR A 38 -19.71 9.97 -3.36
N THR A 39 -20.27 10.49 -2.33
CA THR A 39 -19.63 10.76 -1.08
C THR A 39 -18.91 9.60 -0.54
N GLN A 40 -17.68 9.62 -0.79
CA GLN A 40 -16.78 8.90 0.07
C GLN A 40 -16.40 9.90 1.17
N ASP A 41 -17.08 9.85 2.31
CA ASP A 41 -16.69 10.62 3.50
C ASP A 41 -15.29 10.20 3.99
N GLY A 42 -14.81 9.04 3.51
CA GLY A 42 -13.50 8.50 3.78
C GLY A 42 -12.45 8.84 2.72
N PRO A 43 -11.19 8.50 2.97
CA PRO A 43 -10.13 8.64 1.99
C PRO A 43 -10.34 7.69 0.81
N ASP A 44 -9.75 8.02 -0.34
CA ASP A 44 -9.67 7.06 -1.46
C ASP A 44 -8.96 5.77 -1.02
N PRO A 45 -9.37 4.58 -1.51
CA PRO A 45 -8.81 3.31 -1.03
C PRO A 45 -7.28 3.18 -1.18
N GLY A 46 -6.68 3.88 -2.14
CA GLY A 46 -5.23 3.93 -2.34
C GLY A 46 -4.51 4.97 -1.47
N TRP A 47 -5.24 5.82 -0.72
CA TRP A 47 -4.63 6.84 0.10
C TRP A 47 -3.95 6.25 1.32
N ASN A 48 -2.69 6.61 1.52
CA ASN A 48 -1.85 6.15 2.65
C ASN A 48 -1.87 4.63 2.89
N THR A 49 -2.05 3.87 1.82
CA THR A 49 -2.19 2.40 1.84
C THR A 49 -0.97 1.76 1.19
N ALA A 50 -0.44 0.70 1.78
CA ALA A 50 0.54 -0.16 1.12
C ALA A 50 -0.16 -1.10 0.14
N LEU A 51 -0.03 -0.82 -1.14
CA LEU A 51 -0.63 -1.59 -2.23
C LEU A 51 0.34 -2.68 -2.69
N ASN A 52 -0.09 -3.94 -2.69
CA ASN A 52 0.71 -5.01 -3.27
C ASN A 52 0.64 -4.98 -4.79
N ILE A 53 1.79 -5.09 -5.43
CA ILE A 53 1.85 -5.32 -6.88
C ILE A 53 1.26 -6.69 -7.17
N THR A 54 0.20 -6.73 -7.96
CA THR A 54 -0.46 -7.97 -8.40
C THR A 54 0.19 -8.56 -9.64
N SER A 55 0.74 -7.72 -10.52
CA SER A 55 1.57 -8.14 -11.64
C SER A 55 2.60 -7.06 -11.99
N ALA A 56 3.74 -7.47 -12.54
CA ALA A 56 4.80 -6.59 -12.98
C ALA A 56 5.37 -7.05 -14.33
N THR A 57 5.72 -6.09 -15.18
CA THR A 57 6.52 -6.27 -16.40
C THR A 57 7.83 -5.49 -16.26
N ALA A 58 8.64 -5.39 -17.30
CA ALA A 58 9.87 -4.59 -17.25
C ALA A 58 9.63 -3.08 -17.04
N THR A 59 8.44 -2.58 -17.42
CA THR A 59 8.16 -1.13 -17.44
C THR A 59 6.83 -0.75 -16.80
N SER A 60 6.05 -1.71 -16.31
CA SER A 60 4.75 -1.44 -15.70
C SER A 60 4.49 -2.32 -14.50
N ILE A 61 3.68 -1.81 -13.58
CA ILE A 61 3.15 -2.54 -12.43
C ILE A 61 1.63 -2.42 -12.41
N THR A 62 0.97 -3.40 -11.83
CA THR A 62 -0.48 -3.37 -11.57
C THR A 62 -0.71 -3.54 -10.07
N VAL A 63 -1.59 -2.72 -9.52
CA VAL A 63 -2.07 -2.81 -8.13
C VAL A 63 -3.59 -2.82 -8.11
N ASN A 64 -4.20 -3.28 -7.02
CA ASN A 64 -5.64 -3.14 -6.82
C ASN A 64 -5.91 -1.97 -5.87
N VAL A 65 -6.69 -1.00 -6.33
CA VAL A 65 -7.07 0.20 -5.57
C VAL A 65 -8.56 0.20 -5.22
N GLY A 66 -9.23 -0.93 -5.39
CA GLY A 66 -10.67 -1.07 -5.19
C GLY A 66 -11.49 -0.73 -6.43
N ALA A 67 -12.54 -1.52 -6.65
CA ALA A 67 -13.51 -1.27 -7.72
C ALA A 67 -14.41 -0.07 -7.39
N SER A 68 -14.89 0.60 -8.42
CA SER A 68 -15.96 1.59 -8.24
C SER A 68 -17.26 0.91 -7.82
N PRO A 69 -18.09 1.56 -6.99
CA PRO A 69 -19.40 1.01 -6.62
C PRO A 69 -20.25 0.66 -7.83
N ALA A 70 -21.08 -0.36 -7.68
CA ALA A 70 -22.04 -0.72 -8.72
C ALA A 70 -22.93 0.48 -9.07
N GLY A 71 -23.05 0.79 -10.37
CA GLY A 71 -23.75 1.99 -10.85
C GLY A 71 -22.90 3.23 -11.00
N GLU A 72 -21.67 3.24 -10.47
CA GLU A 72 -20.70 4.33 -10.57
C GLU A 72 -19.44 3.93 -11.38
N GLN A 73 -19.58 2.95 -12.25
CA GLN A 73 -18.47 2.39 -13.05
C GLN A 73 -18.23 3.21 -14.32
N TYR A 74 -17.81 4.45 -14.16
CA TYR A 74 -17.46 5.35 -15.25
C TYR A 74 -16.02 5.13 -15.70
N ALA A 75 -15.76 5.22 -17.00
CA ALA A 75 -14.40 5.14 -17.52
C ALA A 75 -13.57 6.35 -17.11
N HIS A 76 -12.31 6.11 -16.75
CA HIS A 76 -11.35 7.12 -16.38
C HIS A 76 -10.25 7.21 -17.42
N THR A 77 -9.85 8.43 -17.77
CA THR A 77 -8.76 8.69 -18.70
C THR A 77 -7.62 9.36 -17.94
N PHE A 78 -6.44 8.79 -18.02
CA PHE A 78 -5.24 9.38 -17.42
C PHE A 78 -4.85 10.69 -18.12
N VAL A 79 -4.55 11.70 -17.35
CA VAL A 79 -4.16 13.03 -17.84
C VAL A 79 -2.68 13.31 -17.55
N ALA A 80 -2.27 13.12 -16.31
CA ALA A 80 -0.91 13.42 -15.86
C ALA A 80 -0.58 12.74 -14.54
N ALA A 81 0.69 12.73 -14.19
CA ALA A 81 1.16 12.41 -12.85
C ALA A 81 2.19 13.43 -12.36
N GLN A 82 2.24 13.63 -11.06
CA GLN A 82 3.31 14.36 -10.40
C GLN A 82 4.60 13.53 -10.41
N SER A 83 5.74 14.19 -10.27
CA SER A 83 7.02 13.49 -10.14
C SER A 83 7.05 12.58 -8.92
N GLY A 84 7.54 11.36 -9.11
CA GLY A 84 7.65 10.36 -8.05
C GLY A 84 6.29 9.88 -7.52
N ALA A 85 5.25 9.83 -8.34
CA ALA A 85 3.89 9.47 -7.95
C ALA A 85 3.78 8.09 -7.29
N VAL A 86 4.65 7.16 -7.64
CA VAL A 86 4.76 5.84 -7.03
C VAL A 86 6.01 5.77 -6.17
N VAL A 87 5.87 5.26 -4.95
CA VAL A 87 6.96 5.12 -4.00
C VAL A 87 7.10 3.66 -3.58
N SER A 88 8.30 3.11 -3.63
CA SER A 88 8.65 1.78 -3.12
C SER A 88 9.77 1.85 -2.08
N GLY A 89 9.85 0.84 -1.20
CA GLY A 89 10.82 0.85 -0.11
C GLY A 89 10.58 1.98 0.89
N GLY A 90 11.60 2.33 1.63
CA GLY A 90 11.61 3.39 2.65
C GLY A 90 12.02 2.87 4.03
N ASN A 91 12.53 3.78 4.86
CA ASN A 91 12.97 3.48 6.22
C ASN A 91 11.78 3.39 7.19
N TYR A 92 10.84 2.51 6.88
CA TYR A 92 9.69 2.28 7.75
C TYR A 92 10.02 1.26 8.83
N ASP A 93 9.47 1.46 10.02
CA ASP A 93 9.54 0.48 11.09
C ASP A 93 8.80 -0.80 10.72
N HIS A 94 9.39 -1.93 11.11
CA HIS A 94 8.80 -3.25 10.93
C HIS A 94 8.57 -3.90 12.29
N LYS A 95 7.39 -4.45 12.50
CA LYS A 95 7.04 -5.22 13.70
C LYS A 95 6.94 -6.68 13.34
N PHE A 96 7.68 -7.52 14.05
CA PHE A 96 7.59 -8.95 13.91
C PHE A 96 6.20 -9.46 14.35
N VAL A 97 5.65 -10.36 13.55
CA VAL A 97 4.35 -10.98 13.82
C VAL A 97 4.52 -12.46 14.12
N SER A 98 5.21 -13.19 13.27
CA SER A 98 5.44 -14.64 13.45
C SER A 98 6.58 -15.16 12.58
N ALA A 99 7.01 -16.37 12.88
CA ALA A 99 7.86 -17.19 12.01
C ALA A 99 7.25 -18.57 11.82
N THR A 100 7.46 -19.18 10.67
CA THR A 100 7.17 -20.61 10.47
C THR A 100 8.20 -21.46 11.22
N THR A 101 7.82 -22.68 11.58
CA THR A 101 8.75 -23.62 12.21
C THR A 101 9.93 -23.90 11.28
N GLY A 102 11.14 -23.77 11.79
CA GLY A 102 12.36 -23.98 11.01
C GLY A 102 12.73 -22.85 10.05
N ALA A 103 12.19 -21.64 10.25
CA ALA A 103 12.40 -20.49 9.36
C ALA A 103 13.87 -20.16 9.04
N VAL A 104 14.79 -20.55 9.89
CA VAL A 104 16.23 -20.34 9.72
C VAL A 104 16.94 -21.69 9.62
N ASN A 105 17.61 -21.93 8.51
CA ASN A 105 18.42 -23.11 8.31
C ASN A 105 19.89 -22.81 8.61
N VAL A 106 20.49 -23.57 9.48
CA VAL A 106 21.94 -23.57 9.65
C VAL A 106 22.51 -24.58 8.65
N VAL A 107 23.35 -24.15 7.72
CA VAL A 107 23.91 -25.05 6.69
C VAL A 107 24.71 -26.16 7.35
N ASN A 108 24.39 -27.41 7.04
CA ASN A 108 24.90 -28.64 7.68
C ASN A 108 24.54 -28.76 9.18
N GLY A 109 23.54 -28.04 9.67
CA GLY A 109 23.08 -28.03 11.04
C GLY A 109 21.57 -28.16 11.18
N ALA A 110 21.04 -27.65 12.26
CA ALA A 110 19.62 -27.72 12.59
C ALA A 110 18.82 -26.55 11.95
N GLN A 111 17.53 -26.78 11.73
CA GLN A 111 16.56 -25.73 11.50
C GLN A 111 16.14 -25.13 12.85
N ILE A 112 16.12 -23.81 12.95
CA ILE A 112 15.75 -23.08 14.17
C ILE A 112 14.67 -22.05 13.87
N THR A 113 13.82 -21.78 14.87
CA THR A 113 12.67 -20.88 14.72
C THR A 113 12.85 -19.69 15.63
N PRO A 114 12.90 -18.47 15.09
CA PRO A 114 12.94 -17.28 15.94
C PRO A 114 11.58 -17.04 16.62
N THR A 115 11.62 -16.59 17.86
CA THR A 115 10.44 -16.19 18.65
C THR A 115 10.13 -14.71 18.50
N ASN A 116 11.12 -13.92 18.07
CA ASN A 116 10.98 -12.50 17.76
C ASN A 116 12.05 -12.09 16.76
N ALA A 117 11.82 -10.98 16.05
CA ALA A 117 12.82 -10.38 15.17
C ALA A 117 12.64 -8.86 15.07
N THR A 118 13.73 -8.15 14.84
CA THR A 118 13.73 -6.73 14.49
C THR A 118 14.50 -6.51 13.20
N TYR A 119 13.99 -5.63 12.34
CA TYR A 119 14.65 -5.25 11.11
C TYR A 119 14.85 -3.73 11.09
N ASP A 120 16.08 -3.30 10.84
CA ASP A 120 16.42 -1.91 10.58
C ASP A 120 16.59 -1.69 9.08
N ALA A 121 15.64 -0.99 8.48
CA ALA A 121 15.60 -0.73 7.04
C ALA A 121 16.75 0.19 6.57
N THR A 122 17.35 0.97 7.46
CA THR A 122 18.47 1.88 7.15
C THR A 122 19.77 1.13 7.02
N THR A 123 20.04 0.19 7.95
CA THR A 123 21.29 -0.57 7.99
C THR A 123 21.19 -1.93 7.30
N GLY A 124 19.96 -2.42 7.06
CA GLY A 124 19.70 -3.74 6.49
C GLY A 124 19.89 -4.88 7.50
N LEU A 125 20.01 -4.57 8.80
CA LEU A 125 20.24 -5.58 9.82
C LEU A 125 18.93 -6.20 10.28
N LEU A 126 18.85 -7.52 10.20
CA LEU A 126 17.81 -8.36 10.77
C LEU A 126 18.38 -9.05 12.02
N VAL A 127 17.85 -8.74 13.19
CA VAL A 127 18.16 -9.42 14.44
C VAL A 127 17.04 -10.41 14.74
N MET A 128 17.36 -11.67 14.84
CA MET A 128 16.43 -12.75 15.19
C MET A 128 16.73 -13.23 16.61
N TYR A 129 15.69 -13.36 17.42
CA TYR A 129 15.78 -13.79 18.82
C TYR A 129 15.19 -15.19 18.99
N PHE A 130 15.86 -16.01 19.78
CA PHE A 130 15.50 -17.41 20.03
C PHE A 130 15.27 -17.64 21.52
N GLY A 131 14.28 -18.46 21.88
CA GLY A 131 13.99 -18.82 23.27
C GLY A 131 14.95 -19.84 23.88
N PHE A 132 16.04 -20.19 23.18
CA PHE A 132 17.03 -21.20 23.58
C PHE A 132 18.42 -20.82 23.09
N ALA A 133 19.45 -21.44 23.67
CA ALA A 133 20.83 -21.30 23.22
C ALA A 133 21.03 -22.08 21.91
N HIS A 134 21.19 -21.37 20.78
CA HIS A 134 21.19 -21.96 19.44
C HIS A 134 22.55 -22.49 18.97
N GLY A 135 23.65 -22.14 19.62
CA GLY A 135 24.99 -22.64 19.31
C GLY A 135 25.60 -22.15 17.99
N VAL A 136 24.92 -21.28 17.24
CA VAL A 136 25.41 -20.69 15.98
C VAL A 136 26.53 -19.70 16.28
N THR A 137 27.51 -19.63 15.39
CA THR A 137 28.65 -18.70 15.43
C THR A 137 28.68 -17.82 14.18
N THR A 138 29.54 -16.80 14.15
CA THR A 138 29.71 -15.94 12.97
C THR A 138 30.38 -16.63 11.78
N ALA A 139 30.95 -17.82 12.00
CA ALA A 139 31.55 -18.64 10.92
C ALA A 139 30.52 -19.53 10.20
N ASP A 140 29.33 -19.71 10.78
CA ASP A 140 28.29 -20.54 10.20
C ASP A 140 27.61 -19.82 9.02
N LEU A 141 27.07 -20.61 8.10
CA LEU A 141 26.23 -20.14 7.00
C LEU A 141 24.77 -20.41 7.35
N LEU A 142 23.93 -19.43 7.10
CA LEU A 142 22.49 -19.50 7.34
C LEU A 142 21.74 -19.22 6.04
N SER A 143 20.58 -19.85 5.88
CA SER A 143 19.58 -19.44 4.90
C SER A 143 18.23 -19.22 5.57
N LEU A 144 17.44 -18.32 5.04
CA LEU A 144 16.06 -18.08 5.46
C LEU A 144 15.13 -18.80 4.48
N ASP A 145 14.17 -19.57 5.00
CA ASP A 145 13.16 -20.19 4.17
C ASP A 145 12.24 -19.12 3.55
N ASP A 146 11.82 -19.35 2.32
CA ASP A 146 10.95 -18.42 1.60
C ASP A 146 9.64 -18.19 2.35
N ASN A 147 9.27 -16.91 2.50
CA ASN A 147 8.06 -16.47 3.17
C ASN A 147 7.92 -16.93 4.63
N SER A 148 9.01 -17.23 5.29
CA SER A 148 9.02 -17.86 6.62
C SER A 148 8.92 -16.88 7.79
N LEU A 149 9.25 -15.62 7.59
CA LEU A 149 9.12 -14.55 8.59
C LEU A 149 7.98 -13.62 8.19
N THR A 150 7.15 -13.23 9.13
CA THR A 150 6.02 -12.32 8.90
C THR A 150 6.20 -11.04 9.69
N PHE A 151 6.08 -9.90 9.02
CA PHE A 151 6.15 -8.57 9.62
C PHE A 151 4.94 -7.74 9.21
N SER A 152 4.55 -6.79 10.05
CA SER A 152 3.76 -5.62 9.67
C SER A 152 4.67 -4.41 9.52
N CYS A 153 4.28 -3.42 8.72
CA CYS A 153 5.14 -2.30 8.34
C CYS A 153 4.47 -0.95 8.64
N GLY A 154 5.24 0.01 9.12
CA GLY A 154 4.79 1.39 9.33
C GLY A 154 4.36 2.11 8.04
N MET A 155 4.69 1.58 6.87
CA MET A 155 4.27 2.12 5.58
C MET A 155 2.74 2.24 5.47
N ASP A 156 1.98 1.31 6.03
CA ASP A 156 0.51 1.28 6.05
C ASP A 156 -0.05 1.31 7.47
N GLN A 157 0.68 1.91 8.40
CA GLN A 157 0.32 1.99 9.81
C GLN A 157 0.12 0.61 10.45
N TYR A 158 0.86 -0.40 9.98
CA TYR A 158 0.80 -1.80 10.40
C TYR A 158 -0.53 -2.50 10.08
N GLY A 159 -1.28 -1.98 9.11
CA GLY A 159 -2.59 -2.50 8.71
C GLY A 159 -2.54 -3.84 8.00
N THR A 160 -1.41 -4.17 7.36
CA THR A 160 -1.23 -5.47 6.66
C THR A 160 0.05 -6.16 7.08
N THR A 161 0.08 -7.48 6.90
CA THR A 161 1.28 -8.30 7.12
C THR A 161 1.93 -8.68 5.80
N LYS A 162 3.24 -8.80 5.82
CA LYS A 162 4.07 -9.19 4.68
C LYS A 162 5.00 -10.32 5.10
N THR A 163 5.15 -11.31 4.24
CA THR A 163 6.10 -12.40 4.46
C THR A 163 7.48 -12.05 3.88
N TYR A 164 8.52 -12.65 4.42
CA TYR A 164 9.92 -12.44 4.05
C TYR A 164 10.70 -13.75 4.27
N PRO A 165 11.78 -14.05 3.47
CA PRO A 165 12.13 -13.42 2.20
C PRO A 165 11.17 -13.82 1.08
N ARG A 166 10.98 -12.94 0.11
CA ARG A 166 10.20 -13.16 -1.11
C ARG A 166 11.14 -13.29 -2.31
N ALA A 167 10.62 -13.73 -3.43
CA ALA A 167 11.41 -13.95 -4.66
C ALA A 167 12.26 -12.75 -5.14
N SER A 168 11.92 -11.53 -4.74
CA SER A 168 12.67 -10.30 -5.08
C SER A 168 13.59 -9.80 -3.98
N ASP A 169 13.57 -10.42 -2.81
CA ASP A 169 14.39 -9.96 -1.68
C ASP A 169 15.85 -10.47 -1.81
N PRO A 170 16.87 -9.66 -1.46
CA PRO A 170 18.27 -9.96 -1.75
C PRO A 170 18.78 -11.28 -1.16
N VAL A 171 18.20 -11.73 -0.05
CA VAL A 171 18.63 -12.96 0.63
C VAL A 171 17.81 -14.20 0.26
N GLN A 172 16.83 -14.06 -0.63
CA GLN A 172 16.04 -15.20 -1.07
C GLN A 172 16.92 -16.25 -1.75
N GLY A 173 16.89 -17.48 -1.23
CA GLY A 173 17.71 -18.58 -1.71
C GLY A 173 19.23 -18.41 -1.52
N GLN A 174 19.66 -17.40 -0.74
CA GLN A 174 21.07 -17.16 -0.48
C GLN A 174 21.50 -17.68 0.89
N ASN A 175 22.77 -18.10 0.96
CA ASN A 175 23.44 -18.34 2.23
C ASN A 175 24.12 -17.06 2.71
N VAL A 176 23.88 -16.70 3.96
CA VAL A 176 24.44 -15.49 4.59
C VAL A 176 25.21 -15.87 5.87
N ASN A 177 26.29 -15.14 6.17
CA ASN A 177 26.96 -15.27 7.46
C ASN A 177 26.33 -14.33 8.47
N PRO A 178 26.20 -14.72 9.75
CA PRO A 178 25.86 -13.78 10.80
C PRO A 178 26.89 -12.67 10.91
N THR A 179 26.43 -11.43 11.05
CA THR A 179 27.29 -10.28 11.33
C THR A 179 27.55 -10.12 12.84
N ALA A 180 26.63 -10.61 13.68
CA ALA A 180 26.79 -10.72 15.11
C ALA A 180 25.97 -11.88 15.67
N VAL A 181 26.45 -12.47 16.76
CA VAL A 181 25.80 -13.59 17.44
C VAL A 181 25.92 -13.41 18.94
N THR A 182 24.82 -13.67 19.65
CA THR A 182 24.81 -13.87 21.12
C THR A 182 24.29 -15.27 21.43
N THR A 183 24.18 -15.65 22.67
CA THR A 183 23.60 -16.96 23.07
C THR A 183 22.17 -17.15 22.55
N TYR A 184 21.38 -16.06 22.44
CA TYR A 184 19.95 -16.07 22.15
C TYR A 184 19.56 -15.24 20.94
N SER A 185 20.51 -14.66 20.20
CA SER A 185 20.19 -13.87 19.02
C SER A 185 21.23 -14.04 17.92
N ILE A 186 20.76 -13.91 16.68
CA ILE A 186 21.57 -13.93 15.47
C ILE A 186 21.23 -12.67 14.67
N THR A 187 22.26 -11.93 14.26
CA THR A 187 22.12 -10.77 13.37
C THR A 187 22.67 -11.13 11.98
N VAL A 188 21.89 -10.88 10.95
CA VAL A 188 22.30 -11.01 9.55
C VAL A 188 22.05 -9.71 8.80
N ASN A 189 22.83 -9.42 7.78
CA ASN A 189 22.53 -8.32 6.87
C ASN A 189 21.67 -8.86 5.71
N VAL A 190 20.46 -8.36 5.60
CA VAL A 190 19.48 -8.78 4.59
C VAL A 190 19.26 -7.69 3.52
N GLY A 191 20.04 -6.62 3.58
CA GLY A 191 19.94 -5.47 2.68
C GLY A 191 19.07 -4.35 3.24
N THR A 192 19.38 -3.13 2.82
CA THR A 192 18.62 -1.92 3.16
C THR A 192 17.36 -1.81 2.32
N SER A 193 16.39 -1.03 2.79
CA SER A 193 15.17 -0.72 2.04
C SER A 193 15.09 0.79 1.78
N PRO A 194 15.86 1.32 0.82
CA PRO A 194 15.84 2.74 0.52
C PRO A 194 14.50 3.15 -0.10
N LEU A 195 14.09 4.40 0.14
CA LEU A 195 12.96 4.99 -0.55
C LEU A 195 13.32 5.20 -2.03
N VAL A 196 12.52 4.64 -2.92
CA VAL A 196 12.66 4.81 -4.37
C VAL A 196 11.37 5.41 -4.92
N GLU A 197 11.52 6.52 -5.65
CA GLU A 197 10.42 7.20 -6.33
C GLU A 197 10.41 6.83 -7.81
N HIS A 198 9.22 6.55 -8.34
CA HIS A 198 9.01 6.22 -9.74
C HIS A 198 8.05 7.22 -10.36
N ASN A 199 8.42 7.75 -11.53
CA ASN A 199 7.56 8.61 -12.32
C ASN A 199 6.55 7.76 -13.10
N VAL A 200 5.30 8.20 -13.15
CA VAL A 200 4.24 7.55 -13.93
C VAL A 200 4.07 8.28 -15.24
N SER A 201 4.24 7.57 -16.34
CA SER A 201 4.02 8.11 -17.70
C SER A 201 2.64 7.78 -18.28
N ASN A 202 2.00 6.74 -17.77
CA ASN A 202 0.63 6.36 -18.11
C ASN A 202 -0.01 5.57 -16.97
N ALA A 203 -1.33 5.66 -16.84
CA ALA A 203 -2.12 4.90 -15.89
C ALA A 203 -3.45 4.46 -16.53
N VAL A 204 -3.84 3.21 -16.30
CA VAL A 204 -5.11 2.64 -16.74
C VAL A 204 -5.82 2.04 -15.54
N TYR A 205 -6.98 2.58 -15.23
CA TYR A 205 -7.84 2.10 -14.15
C TYR A 205 -9.03 1.34 -14.71
N ASP A 206 -9.22 0.12 -14.24
CA ASP A 206 -10.41 -0.67 -14.49
C ASP A 206 -11.39 -0.50 -13.32
N GLN A 207 -12.44 0.23 -13.55
CA GLN A 207 -13.45 0.58 -12.54
C GLN A 207 -14.28 -0.62 -12.09
N VAL A 208 -14.28 -1.73 -12.83
CA VAL A 208 -15.04 -2.94 -12.48
C VAL A 208 -14.24 -3.81 -11.52
N THR A 209 -12.95 -3.98 -11.78
CA THR A 209 -12.06 -4.86 -11.00
C THR A 209 -11.28 -4.13 -9.92
N GLY A 210 -11.17 -2.79 -10.01
CA GLY A 210 -10.31 -1.98 -9.17
C GLY A 210 -8.82 -2.06 -9.53
N SER A 211 -8.50 -2.68 -10.65
CA SER A 211 -7.12 -2.82 -11.13
C SER A 211 -6.61 -1.48 -11.67
N LEU A 212 -5.44 -1.05 -11.19
CA LEU A 212 -4.72 0.13 -11.66
C LEU A 212 -3.37 -0.30 -12.22
N ALA A 213 -3.23 -0.24 -13.54
CA ALA A 213 -1.96 -0.48 -14.24
C ALA A 213 -1.22 0.84 -14.42
N LEU A 214 0.06 0.89 -14.01
CA LEU A 214 0.91 2.08 -14.02
C LEU A 214 2.16 1.81 -14.86
N THR A 215 2.43 2.64 -15.84
CA THR A 215 3.68 2.63 -16.61
C THR A 215 4.69 3.53 -15.91
N ILE A 216 5.75 2.94 -15.35
CA ILE A 216 6.73 3.63 -14.50
C ILE A 216 8.16 3.58 -15.07
N GLY A 217 8.33 3.11 -16.30
CA GLY A 217 9.66 2.91 -16.89
C GLY A 217 10.37 1.68 -16.33
N ASN A 218 11.65 1.53 -16.65
CA ASN A 218 12.43 0.38 -16.20
C ASN A 218 12.53 0.33 -14.67
N HIS A 219 12.24 -0.83 -14.09
CA HIS A 219 12.27 -1.06 -12.65
C HIS A 219 12.57 -2.53 -12.33
N SER A 220 12.92 -2.81 -11.07
CA SER A 220 13.13 -4.17 -10.53
C SER A 220 12.01 -4.65 -9.61
N LEU A 221 10.88 -3.93 -9.56
CA LEU A 221 9.75 -4.30 -8.71
C LEU A 221 9.11 -5.61 -9.21
N ALA A 222 8.76 -6.50 -8.30
CA ALA A 222 8.12 -7.78 -8.59
C ALA A 222 6.72 -7.86 -7.98
N SER A 223 5.92 -8.82 -8.41
CA SER A 223 4.64 -9.15 -7.79
C SER A 223 4.85 -9.44 -6.29
N GLY A 224 3.93 -8.96 -5.46
CA GLY A 224 4.02 -9.04 -4.00
C GLY A 224 4.79 -7.89 -3.34
N THR A 225 5.61 -7.13 -4.08
CA THR A 225 6.25 -5.91 -3.55
C THR A 225 5.18 -4.88 -3.18
N ALA A 226 5.32 -4.25 -2.01
CA ALA A 226 4.44 -3.18 -1.58
C ALA A 226 4.92 -1.83 -2.14
N ILE A 227 3.98 -1.04 -2.65
CA ILE A 227 4.19 0.35 -3.08
C ILE A 227 3.16 1.27 -2.42
N ARG A 228 3.42 2.56 -2.47
CA ARG A 228 2.44 3.60 -2.13
C ARG A 228 2.28 4.57 -3.29
N LEU A 229 1.09 5.10 -3.42
CA LEU A 229 0.81 6.25 -4.27
C LEU A 229 0.92 7.52 -3.42
N LYS A 230 1.64 8.53 -3.90
CA LYS A 230 1.64 9.84 -3.25
C LYS A 230 0.25 10.47 -3.37
N GLU A 231 -0.14 11.20 -2.33
CA GLU A 231 -1.42 11.91 -2.29
C GLU A 231 -1.56 12.85 -3.49
N GLU A 232 -2.71 12.81 -4.15
CA GLU A 232 -3.08 13.66 -5.29
C GLU A 232 -2.11 13.62 -6.49
N SER A 233 -1.32 12.54 -6.59
CA SER A 233 -0.22 12.47 -7.56
C SER A 233 -0.61 11.99 -8.96
N LEU A 234 -1.77 11.34 -9.10
CA LEU A 234 -2.30 10.88 -10.39
C LEU A 234 -3.52 11.72 -10.74
N ILE A 235 -3.61 12.18 -11.99
CA ILE A 235 -4.71 13.02 -12.47
C ILE A 235 -5.48 12.25 -13.54
N PHE A 236 -6.79 12.16 -13.37
CA PHE A 236 -7.71 11.53 -14.30
C PHE A 236 -8.88 12.46 -14.66
N THR A 237 -9.46 12.28 -15.83
CA THR A 237 -10.82 12.73 -16.15
C THR A 237 -11.77 11.54 -16.11
N CYS A 238 -13.07 11.80 -16.02
CA CYS A 238 -14.09 10.76 -15.87
C CYS A 238 -15.25 10.97 -16.84
N THR A 239 -15.77 9.89 -17.43
CA THR A 239 -16.91 9.96 -18.35
C THR A 239 -18.22 10.38 -17.67
N LYS A 240 -18.30 10.37 -16.35
CA LYS A 240 -19.46 10.85 -15.60
C LYS A 240 -19.80 12.31 -15.94
N ASP A 241 -18.78 13.13 -16.09
CA ASP A 241 -18.92 14.53 -16.49
C ASP A 241 -18.48 14.81 -17.95
N GLN A 242 -18.40 13.77 -18.77
CA GLN A 242 -17.94 13.84 -20.17
C GLN A 242 -16.45 14.27 -20.27
N ASN A 243 -15.65 13.93 -19.28
CA ASN A 243 -14.22 14.29 -19.16
C ASN A 243 -13.96 15.81 -19.07
N LYS A 244 -14.89 16.58 -18.52
CA LYS A 244 -14.77 18.04 -18.43
C LYS A 244 -13.88 18.49 -17.29
N THR A 245 -13.82 17.71 -16.19
CA THR A 245 -13.04 18.06 -15.01
C THR A 245 -11.94 17.03 -14.74
N SER A 246 -10.84 17.49 -14.16
CA SER A 246 -9.74 16.65 -13.72
C SER A 246 -9.85 16.37 -12.24
N HIS A 247 -9.59 15.11 -11.88
CA HIS A 247 -9.65 14.62 -10.52
C HIS A 247 -8.31 14.04 -10.11
N ALA A 248 -7.81 14.49 -8.97
CA ALA A 248 -6.59 13.94 -8.39
C ALA A 248 -6.88 12.65 -7.63
N TYR A 249 -5.90 11.74 -7.58
CA TYR A 249 -5.95 10.46 -6.87
C TYR A 249 -4.56 10.08 -6.34
N PRO A 250 -4.41 9.39 -5.21
CA PRO A 250 -5.44 9.18 -4.17
C PRO A 250 -5.58 10.42 -3.28
N ARG A 251 -6.75 10.60 -2.67
CA ARG A 251 -7.03 11.75 -1.79
C ARG A 251 -7.33 11.30 -0.38
N SER A 252 -6.94 12.15 0.57
CA SER A 252 -7.37 12.04 1.96
C SER A 252 -8.86 12.33 2.12
N ALA A 253 -9.44 11.96 3.27
CA ALA A 253 -10.83 12.28 3.59
C ALA A 253 -11.13 13.78 3.49
N GLY A 254 -12.32 14.12 3.00
CA GLY A 254 -12.79 15.50 2.90
C GLY A 254 -12.19 16.34 1.76
N LYS A 255 -11.39 15.75 0.88
CA LYS A 255 -10.87 16.41 -0.32
C LYS A 255 -11.66 15.98 -1.56
N TYR A 256 -12.68 16.75 -1.96
CA TYR A 256 -13.54 16.47 -3.10
C TYR A 256 -13.54 17.61 -4.10
#